data_4c1f824837e048c063a89d4bdd288070
#
_entry.id   4c1f824837e048c063a89d4bdd288070
#
_cell.length_a   1.000
_cell.length_b   1.000
_cell.length_c   1.000
_cell.angle_alpha   90.00
_cell.angle_beta   90.00
_cell.angle_gamma   90.00
#
_symmetry.space_group_name_H-M   'P 1'
#
loop_
_entity.id
_entity.type
_entity.pdbx_description
1 polymer ?
#
loop_
_entity_poly.entity_id
_entity_poly.type
_entity_poly.pdbx_seq_one_letter_code
_entity_poly.pdbx_strand_id
1 'polypeptide(L)'
;IRLSALGNLRFDESLPLYGWLEDVDLTYQLGQRGRLIEGPELTGIHLGQRSGRQSGRRLGYSQVANVVHLYRKGTLPPDTGWCKLRNNLAANLAKSIVPEAHIDRRGRLRGNLLAIGDLLRGRLDPRRIESL
;
A
#
# COMPACT_ATOMS: atom_id res chain seq x y z
N ILE A 1 -8.61 -12.74 -14.27
CA ILE A 1 -8.33 -13.83 -13.32
C ILE A 1 -9.23 -15.01 -13.65
N ARG A 2 -8.68 -16.23 -13.66
CA ARG A 2 -9.46 -17.45 -13.80
C ARG A 2 -10.20 -17.71 -12.46
N LEU A 3 -11.53 -17.81 -12.49
CA LEU A 3 -12.35 -17.96 -11.27
C LEU A 3 -12.02 -19.22 -10.46
N SER A 4 -11.65 -20.31 -11.14
CA SER A 4 -11.22 -21.55 -10.45
C SER A 4 -9.92 -21.36 -9.63
N ALA A 5 -9.02 -20.48 -10.06
CA ALA A 5 -7.81 -20.14 -9.31
C ALA A 5 -8.11 -19.17 -8.16
N LEU A 6 -9.09 -18.28 -8.34
CA LEU A 6 -9.52 -17.36 -7.27
C LEU A 6 -10.11 -18.15 -6.10
N GLY A 7 -11.06 -19.07 -6.35
CA GLY A 7 -11.70 -19.87 -5.31
C GLY A 7 -12.26 -19.01 -4.18
N ASN A 8 -11.79 -19.24 -2.97
CA ASN A 8 -12.16 -18.49 -1.76
C ASN A 8 -11.21 -17.35 -1.38
N LEU A 9 -10.22 -17.03 -2.22
CA LEU A 9 -9.38 -15.85 -1.98
C LEU A 9 -10.21 -14.57 -2.05
N ARG A 10 -9.91 -13.65 -1.16
CA ARG A 10 -10.52 -12.31 -1.08
C ARG A 10 -9.42 -11.29 -0.86
N PHE A 11 -9.74 -10.04 -1.15
CA PHE A 11 -8.89 -8.92 -0.72
C PHE A 11 -8.78 -8.90 0.80
N ASP A 12 -7.67 -8.40 1.30
CA ASP A 12 -7.43 -8.29 2.73
C ASP A 12 -8.22 -7.10 3.31
N GLU A 13 -9.31 -7.38 4.00
CA GLU A 13 -10.17 -6.37 4.62
C GLU A 13 -9.50 -5.63 5.80
N SER A 14 -8.29 -6.04 6.20
CA SER A 14 -7.45 -5.27 7.13
C SER A 14 -6.78 -4.07 6.47
N LEU A 15 -6.88 -3.95 5.14
CA LEU A 15 -6.34 -2.84 4.35
C LEU A 15 -7.50 -1.91 3.92
N PRO A 16 -8.04 -1.05 4.80
CA PRO A 16 -9.24 -0.30 4.52
C PRO A 16 -9.00 0.88 3.57
N LEU A 17 -10.08 1.46 3.10
CA LEU A 17 -10.15 2.64 2.24
C LEU A 17 -9.48 2.39 0.88
N TYR A 18 -8.37 3.06 0.58
CA TYR A 18 -7.64 2.89 -0.68
C TYR A 18 -6.95 1.52 -0.80
N GLY A 19 -6.82 0.78 0.30
CA GLY A 19 -6.24 -0.57 0.29
C GLY A 19 -4.84 -0.67 -0.29
N TRP A 20 -3.97 0.33 -0.10
CA TRP A 20 -2.64 0.37 -0.74
C TRP A 20 -1.88 -0.95 -0.59
N LEU A 21 -1.49 -1.59 -1.71
CA LEU A 21 -0.90 -2.92 -1.88
C LEU A 21 -1.88 -4.11 -1.73
N GLU A 22 -3.20 -3.90 -1.69
CA GLU A 22 -4.17 -5.00 -1.68
C GLU A 22 -4.08 -5.88 -2.94
N ASP A 23 -3.79 -5.25 -4.07
CA ASP A 23 -3.56 -5.89 -5.37
C ASP A 23 -2.29 -6.75 -5.35
N VAL A 24 -1.24 -6.27 -4.71
CA VAL A 24 0.02 -7.03 -4.54
C VAL A 24 -0.21 -8.26 -3.68
N ASP A 25 -0.94 -8.12 -2.56
CA ASP A 25 -1.30 -9.21 -1.66
C ASP A 25 -2.08 -10.31 -2.41
N LEU A 26 -3.17 -9.92 -3.08
CA LEU A 26 -4.00 -10.87 -3.82
C LEU A 26 -3.23 -11.53 -4.96
N THR A 27 -2.43 -10.76 -5.70
CA THR A 27 -1.62 -11.27 -6.81
C THR A 27 -0.57 -12.27 -6.33
N TYR A 28 0.09 -11.99 -5.20
CA TYR A 28 1.03 -12.93 -4.59
C TYR A 28 0.35 -14.26 -4.25
N GLN A 29 -0.82 -14.22 -3.60
CA GLN A 29 -1.57 -15.42 -3.24
C GLN A 29 -2.03 -16.21 -4.48
N LEU A 30 -2.46 -15.52 -5.54
CA LEU A 30 -2.81 -16.15 -6.82
C LEU A 30 -1.60 -16.80 -7.48
N GLY A 31 -0.42 -16.19 -7.39
CA GLY A 31 0.83 -16.74 -7.90
C GLY A 31 1.21 -18.08 -7.28
N GLN A 32 0.79 -18.34 -6.02
CA GLN A 32 0.99 -19.64 -5.38
C GLN A 32 0.05 -20.74 -5.91
N ARG A 33 -1.02 -20.36 -6.62
CA ARG A 33 -2.02 -21.27 -7.18
C ARG A 33 -1.86 -21.50 -8.69
N GLY A 34 -0.99 -20.75 -9.34
CA GLY A 34 -0.79 -20.86 -10.78
C GLY A 34 0.13 -19.79 -11.35
N ARG A 35 0.35 -19.87 -12.65
CA ARG A 35 1.24 -18.92 -13.33
C ARG A 35 0.54 -17.55 -13.50
N LEU A 36 1.27 -16.50 -13.17
CA LEU A 36 0.92 -15.12 -13.54
C LEU A 36 1.47 -14.87 -14.95
N ILE A 37 0.63 -14.36 -15.82
CA ILE A 37 0.97 -14.08 -17.22
C ILE A 37 0.69 -12.60 -17.46
N GLU A 38 1.66 -11.92 -18.03
CA GLU A 38 1.46 -10.57 -18.59
C GLU A 38 0.90 -10.71 -20.00
N GLY A 39 -0.22 -10.05 -20.27
CA GLY A 39 -0.88 -10.03 -21.57
C GLY A 39 -0.75 -8.64 -22.19
N PRO A 40 0.28 -8.35 -23.00
CA PRO A 40 0.49 -7.02 -23.57
C PRO A 40 -0.64 -6.55 -24.47
N GLU A 41 -1.45 -7.49 -24.96
CA GLU A 41 -2.67 -7.22 -25.76
C GLU A 41 -3.85 -6.74 -24.89
N LEU A 42 -3.79 -6.95 -23.55
CA LEU A 42 -4.82 -6.54 -22.62
C LEU A 42 -4.48 -5.14 -22.09
N THR A 43 -5.00 -4.13 -22.77
CA THR A 43 -4.78 -2.74 -22.40
C THR A 43 -5.99 -2.14 -21.69
N GLY A 44 -5.75 -1.21 -20.77
CA GLY A 44 -6.78 -0.48 -20.07
C GLY A 44 -6.35 0.96 -19.78
N ILE A 45 -7.32 1.84 -19.58
CA ILE A 45 -7.08 3.24 -19.25
C ILE A 45 -7.34 3.44 -17.76
N HIS A 46 -6.31 3.85 -17.02
CA HIS A 46 -6.44 4.24 -15.61
C HIS A 46 -6.72 5.74 -15.52
N LEU A 47 -7.97 6.11 -15.23
CA LEU A 47 -8.39 7.52 -15.22
C LEU A 47 -7.78 8.36 -14.09
N GLY A 48 -7.35 7.75 -13.01
CA GLY A 48 -6.61 8.40 -11.93
C GLY A 48 -7.32 9.61 -11.31
N GLN A 49 -8.62 9.51 -11.06
CA GLN A 49 -9.44 10.63 -10.59
C GLN A 49 -8.96 11.18 -9.24
N ARG A 50 -8.93 12.53 -9.14
CA ARG A 50 -8.47 13.23 -7.93
C ARG A 50 -9.44 13.10 -6.76
N SER A 51 -10.75 12.99 -7.03
CA SER A 51 -11.80 12.86 -6.01
C SER A 51 -11.69 11.60 -5.14
N GLY A 52 -11.05 10.53 -5.64
CA GLY A 52 -10.79 9.31 -4.88
C GLY A 52 -9.52 9.33 -4.03
N ARG A 53 -8.76 10.44 -4.03
CA ARG A 53 -7.50 10.49 -3.28
C ARG A 53 -7.74 10.65 -1.79
N GLN A 54 -7.12 9.77 -1.02
CA GLN A 54 -7.03 9.87 0.43
C GLN A 54 -6.21 11.08 0.87
N SER A 55 -6.41 11.55 2.12
CA SER A 55 -5.53 12.54 2.71
C SER A 55 -4.08 12.04 2.70
N GLY A 56 -3.12 12.96 2.55
CA GLY A 56 -1.71 12.60 2.58
C GLY A 56 -1.34 11.84 3.87
N ARG A 57 -1.92 12.23 5.00
CA ARG A 57 -1.67 11.58 6.30
C ARG A 57 -2.11 10.11 6.31
N ARG A 58 -3.30 9.80 5.82
CA ARG A 58 -3.82 8.42 5.71
C ARG A 58 -2.93 7.57 4.81
N LEU A 59 -2.66 8.08 3.59
CA LEU A 59 -1.80 7.37 2.65
C LEU A 59 -0.39 7.17 3.21
N GLY A 60 0.19 8.18 3.87
CA GLY A 60 1.49 8.06 4.51
C GLY A 60 1.51 6.98 5.58
N TYR A 61 0.49 6.90 6.43
CA TYR A 61 0.36 5.84 7.42
C TYR A 61 0.30 4.46 6.75
N SER A 62 -0.52 4.29 5.72
CA SER A 62 -0.64 3.03 4.97
C SER A 62 0.68 2.60 4.30
N GLN A 63 1.50 3.55 3.84
CA GLN A 63 2.81 3.25 3.24
C GLN A 63 3.77 2.53 4.18
N VAL A 64 3.58 2.62 5.48
CA VAL A 64 4.34 1.88 6.49
C VAL A 64 3.52 0.70 7.01
N ALA A 65 2.30 0.95 7.45
CA ALA A 65 1.47 -0.05 8.12
C ALA A 65 1.16 -1.25 7.23
N ASN A 66 0.78 -1.00 5.96
CA ASN A 66 0.44 -2.08 5.03
C ASN A 66 1.67 -2.91 4.64
N VAL A 67 2.83 -2.26 4.45
CA VAL A 67 4.09 -2.98 4.17
C VAL A 67 4.43 -3.94 5.33
N VAL A 68 4.37 -3.45 6.56
CA VAL A 68 4.67 -4.28 7.75
C VAL A 68 3.62 -5.38 7.93
N HIS A 69 2.34 -5.07 7.70
CA HIS A 69 1.24 -6.04 7.78
C HIS A 69 1.44 -7.18 6.77
N LEU A 70 1.64 -6.86 5.49
CA LEU A 70 1.81 -7.86 4.43
C LEU A 70 3.12 -8.65 4.56
N TYR A 71 4.18 -8.01 5.08
CA TYR A 71 5.40 -8.73 5.44
C TYR A 71 5.14 -9.78 6.53
N ARG A 72 4.43 -9.40 7.61
CA ARG A 72 4.06 -10.34 8.69
C ARG A 72 3.11 -11.43 8.23
N LYS A 73 2.22 -11.11 7.28
CA LYS A 73 1.32 -12.06 6.63
C LYS A 73 2.07 -13.04 5.70
N GLY A 74 3.29 -12.70 5.27
CA GLY A 74 4.10 -13.52 4.36
C GLY A 74 3.73 -13.37 2.88
N THR A 75 2.97 -12.34 2.52
CA THR A 75 2.55 -12.06 1.14
C THR A 75 3.32 -10.92 0.46
N LEU A 76 4.26 -10.31 1.18
CA LEU A 76 5.19 -9.32 0.63
C LEU A 76 6.63 -9.73 0.93
N PRO A 77 7.45 -10.06 -0.10
CA PRO A 77 8.86 -10.40 0.09
C PRO A 77 9.64 -9.28 0.79
N PRO A 78 10.60 -9.62 1.69
CA PRO A 78 11.33 -8.62 2.47
C PRO A 78 12.03 -7.54 1.65
N ASP A 79 12.73 -7.92 0.60
CA ASP A 79 13.46 -7.03 -0.32
C ASP A 79 12.51 -6.04 -1.00
N THR A 80 11.38 -6.53 -1.51
CA THR A 80 10.32 -5.70 -2.12
C THR A 80 9.70 -4.76 -1.10
N GLY A 81 9.38 -5.25 0.10
CA GLY A 81 8.82 -4.46 1.19
C GLY A 81 9.77 -3.35 1.63
N TRP A 82 11.05 -3.67 1.88
CA TRP A 82 12.06 -2.70 2.24
C TRP A 82 12.32 -1.65 1.17
N CYS A 83 12.36 -2.06 -0.10
CA CYS A 83 12.53 -1.13 -1.22
C CYS A 83 11.36 -0.14 -1.29
N LYS A 84 10.12 -0.61 -1.23
CA LYS A 84 8.93 0.24 -1.22
C LYS A 84 8.91 1.20 -0.02
N LEU A 85 9.20 0.70 1.18
CA LEU A 85 9.22 1.49 2.41
C LEU A 85 10.27 2.60 2.32
N ARG A 86 11.52 2.25 2.02
CA ARG A 86 12.63 3.20 1.88
C ARG A 86 12.33 4.27 0.83
N ASN A 87 11.86 3.87 -0.35
CA ASN A 87 11.59 4.80 -1.43
C ASN A 87 10.45 5.77 -1.09
N ASN A 88 9.39 5.30 -0.44
CA ASN A 88 8.30 6.16 0.01
C ASN A 88 8.75 7.14 1.09
N LEU A 89 9.49 6.67 2.10
CA LEU A 89 10.01 7.53 3.17
C LEU A 89 10.95 8.60 2.62
N ALA A 90 11.92 8.21 1.78
CA ALA A 90 12.86 9.11 1.16
C ALA A 90 12.17 10.15 0.27
N ALA A 91 11.23 9.72 -0.57
CA ALA A 91 10.48 10.62 -1.44
C ALA A 91 9.60 11.59 -0.65
N ASN A 92 8.92 11.13 0.41
CA ASN A 92 8.08 11.98 1.24
C ASN A 92 8.94 12.98 2.04
N LEU A 93 10.10 12.57 2.53
CA LEU A 93 11.03 13.45 3.24
C LEU A 93 11.58 14.52 2.29
N ALA A 94 12.21 14.14 1.18
CA ALA A 94 12.82 15.05 0.25
C ALA A 94 11.81 16.05 -0.36
N LYS A 95 10.64 15.54 -0.77
CA LYS A 95 9.60 16.36 -1.41
C LYS A 95 8.67 17.08 -0.43
N SER A 96 8.84 16.92 0.86
CA SER A 96 8.15 17.73 1.88
C SER A 96 8.68 19.16 1.95
N ILE A 97 9.92 19.37 1.51
CA ILE A 97 10.60 20.67 1.48
C ILE A 97 10.12 21.48 0.27
N VAL A 98 10.05 20.85 -0.91
CA VAL A 98 9.58 21.47 -2.15
C VAL A 98 8.19 20.92 -2.46
N PRO A 99 7.11 21.72 -2.26
CA PRO A 99 5.75 21.25 -2.48
C PRO A 99 5.51 20.85 -3.94
N GLU A 100 4.94 19.68 -4.14
CA GLU A 100 4.42 19.25 -5.45
C GLU A 100 2.95 19.66 -5.58
N ALA A 101 2.58 20.21 -6.74
CA ALA A 101 1.18 20.48 -7.03
C ALA A 101 0.36 19.19 -6.90
N HIS A 102 -0.75 19.26 -6.17
CA HIS A 102 -1.72 18.17 -6.00
C HIS A 102 -1.25 16.94 -5.19
N ILE A 103 -0.07 16.98 -4.53
CA ILE A 103 0.41 15.89 -3.69
C ILE A 103 0.75 16.43 -2.30
N ASP A 104 0.02 15.98 -1.29
CA ASP A 104 0.28 16.35 0.10
C ASP A 104 1.45 15.52 0.68
N ARG A 105 2.69 15.90 0.31
CA ARG A 105 3.90 15.24 0.79
C ARG A 105 4.13 15.42 2.30
N ARG A 106 3.77 16.58 2.83
CA ARG A 106 3.89 16.86 4.27
C ARG A 106 2.92 16.00 5.07
N GLY A 107 1.69 15.85 4.60
CA GLY A 107 0.74 14.91 5.19
C GLY A 107 1.24 13.47 5.15
N ARG A 108 1.81 13.03 4.01
CA ARG A 108 2.40 11.68 3.89
C ARG A 108 3.54 11.48 4.87
N LEU A 109 4.45 12.43 5.01
CA LEU A 109 5.55 12.35 5.98
C LEU A 109 5.02 12.25 7.43
N ARG A 110 4.01 13.07 7.79
CA ARG A 110 3.37 12.98 9.11
C ARG A 110 2.74 11.61 9.35
N GLY A 111 2.07 11.06 8.34
CA GLY A 111 1.51 9.71 8.40
C GLY A 111 2.59 8.63 8.57
N ASN A 112 3.70 8.73 7.82
CA ASN A 112 4.83 7.82 7.98
C ASN A 112 5.40 7.85 9.41
N LEU A 113 5.66 9.04 9.96
CA LEU A 113 6.20 9.20 11.32
C LEU A 113 5.24 8.65 12.39
N LEU A 114 3.94 8.86 12.21
CA LEU A 114 2.92 8.30 13.09
C LEU A 114 2.94 6.77 13.07
N ALA A 115 2.98 6.17 11.88
CA ALA A 115 3.03 4.71 11.72
C ALA A 115 4.31 4.11 12.31
N ILE A 116 5.47 4.77 12.11
CA ILE A 116 6.74 4.36 12.73
C ILE A 116 6.62 4.44 14.26
N GLY A 117 6.04 5.52 14.79
CA GLY A 117 5.80 5.65 16.22
C GLY A 117 4.91 4.54 16.79
N ASP A 118 3.89 4.12 16.04
CA ASP A 118 3.02 3.00 16.43
C ASP A 118 3.73 1.65 16.32
N LEU A 119 4.57 1.48 15.30
CA LEU A 119 5.39 0.28 15.16
C LEU A 119 6.33 0.10 16.36
N LEU A 120 7.02 1.16 16.76
CA LEU A 120 7.92 1.14 17.93
C LEU A 120 7.20 0.85 19.26
N ARG A 121 5.90 1.20 19.34
CA ARG A 121 5.05 0.93 20.51
C ARG A 121 4.30 -0.41 20.43
N GLY A 122 4.54 -1.21 19.39
CA GLY A 122 3.89 -2.51 19.19
C GLY A 122 2.39 -2.44 18.87
N ARG A 123 1.87 -1.29 18.43
CA ARG A 123 0.44 -1.05 18.19
C ARG A 123 0.12 -0.64 16.75
N LEU A 124 1.01 -0.96 15.80
CA LEU A 124 0.79 -0.67 14.39
C LEU A 124 -0.37 -1.51 13.85
N ASP A 125 -1.40 -0.84 13.35
CA ASP A 125 -2.59 -1.44 12.76
C ASP A 125 -2.97 -0.67 11.48
N PRO A 126 -3.06 -1.32 10.30
CA PRO A 126 -3.52 -0.68 9.08
C PRO A 126 -4.89 0.01 9.22
N ARG A 127 -5.81 -0.54 10.02
CA ARG A 127 -7.16 0.01 10.23
C ARG A 127 -7.16 1.36 10.93
N ARG A 128 -6.09 1.73 11.59
CA ARG A 128 -6.00 3.05 12.24
C ARG A 128 -6.23 4.23 11.29
N ILE A 129 -6.03 4.04 9.98
CA ILE A 129 -6.30 5.11 9.00
C ILE A 129 -7.76 5.54 8.95
N GLU A 130 -8.70 4.74 9.41
CA GLU A 130 -10.12 5.10 9.45
C GLU A 130 -10.39 6.24 10.42
N SER A 131 -9.57 6.36 11.47
CA SER A 131 -9.65 7.39 12.51
C SER A 131 -8.69 8.57 12.33
N LEU A 132 -7.89 8.62 11.25
CA LEU A 132 -6.88 9.68 10.97
C LEU A 132 -7.48 10.86 10.12
#